data_0f9f2f3d009ba471f1612cc832c0c7f7
#
_entry.id   0f9f2f3d009ba471f1612cc832c0c7f7
#
_cell.length_a   1.000
_cell.length_b   1.000
_cell.length_c   1.000
_cell.angle_alpha   90.00
_cell.angle_beta   90.00
_cell.angle_gamma   90.00
#
_symmetry.space_group_name_H-M   'P 1'
#
loop_
_entity.id
_entity.type
_entity.pdbx_description
1 polymer ?
#
loop_
_entity_poly.entity_id
_entity_poly.type
_entity_poly.pdbx_seq_one_letter_code
_entity_poly.pdbx_strand_id
1 'polypeptide(L)'
;ALRIYNQMGQYPIDIVANYGMQESTVVNGEFVEVRNDRCQVDKEFFLKNAQLIREKHGYTEYAGESVEFHDAGMVTFGLLGTEAKREDKLVFDPDRAKRRAIYKEVCELFKGYTVYIGGSTSFDFTEKQYNKYDAVMDYAHRNGFTRDEILYIGDDFSDGGGDSHIRLGGMDYIHITDFTR
;
A
#
# COMPACT_ATOMS: atom_id res chain seq x y z
N ALA A 1 -2.10 3.21 11.52
CA ALA A 1 -1.14 4.02 12.29
C ALA A 1 -0.77 3.38 13.64
N LEU A 2 -1.72 3.07 14.53
CA LEU A 2 -1.47 2.53 15.89
C LEU A 2 -0.60 1.24 15.89
N ARG A 3 -0.80 0.33 14.92
CA ARG A 3 0.02 -0.89 14.80
C ARG A 3 1.50 -0.54 14.58
N ILE A 4 1.80 0.42 13.72
CA ILE A 4 3.18 0.87 13.44
C ILE A 4 3.79 1.48 14.69
N TYR A 5 3.06 2.37 15.37
CA TYR A 5 3.49 2.99 16.62
C TYR A 5 3.92 1.94 17.68
N ASN A 6 3.09 0.90 17.87
CA ASN A 6 3.41 -0.18 18.81
C ASN A 6 4.61 -1.02 18.36
N GLN A 7 4.76 -1.31 17.06
CA GLN A 7 5.90 -2.06 16.51
C GLN A 7 7.22 -1.29 16.66
N MET A 8 7.18 0.05 16.64
CA MET A 8 8.34 0.92 16.85
C MET A 8 8.63 1.20 18.34
N GLY A 9 8.05 0.44 19.26
CA GLY A 9 8.26 0.62 20.69
C GLY A 9 7.74 1.94 21.22
N GLN A 10 6.68 2.47 20.61
CA GLN A 10 6.03 3.74 20.97
C GLN A 10 6.96 4.96 20.85
N TYR A 11 7.91 4.90 19.91
CA TYR A 11 8.80 6.01 19.63
C TYR A 11 8.00 7.24 19.14
N PRO A 12 8.29 8.46 19.64
CA PRO A 12 7.50 9.66 19.35
C PRO A 12 7.80 10.23 17.96
N ILE A 13 7.17 9.65 16.95
CA ILE A 13 7.22 10.11 15.55
C ILE A 13 5.81 10.32 15.01
N ASP A 14 5.70 11.15 13.99
CA ASP A 14 4.48 11.25 13.20
C ASP A 14 4.37 10.06 12.24
N ILE A 15 3.17 9.54 12.08
CA ILE A 15 2.90 8.37 11.25
C ILE A 15 1.80 8.71 10.25
N VAL A 16 2.15 8.68 8.96
CA VAL A 16 1.19 8.73 7.86
C VAL A 16 1.05 7.33 7.28
N ALA A 17 -0.14 6.75 7.37
CA ALA A 17 -0.41 5.37 6.99
C ALA A 17 -1.51 5.27 5.93
N ASN A 18 -1.65 4.07 5.34
CA ASN A 18 -2.65 3.79 4.32
C ASN A 18 -2.65 4.83 3.19
N TYR A 19 -1.46 5.10 2.62
CA TYR A 19 -1.27 6.03 1.50
C TYR A 19 -1.79 7.46 1.77
N GLY A 20 -1.84 7.88 3.04
CA GLY A 20 -2.29 9.21 3.44
C GLY A 20 -3.71 9.27 4.04
N MET A 21 -4.45 8.16 4.05
CA MET A 21 -5.79 8.11 4.65
C MET A 21 -5.77 8.24 6.17
N GLN A 22 -4.67 7.84 6.81
CA GLN A 22 -4.51 7.92 8.27
C GLN A 22 -3.27 8.71 8.63
N GLU A 23 -3.39 9.54 9.66
CA GLU A 23 -2.28 10.28 10.23
C GLU A 23 -2.39 10.32 11.75
N SER A 24 -1.27 10.16 12.41
CA SER A 24 -1.17 10.26 13.86
C SER A 24 0.14 10.87 14.28
N THR A 25 0.14 11.45 15.46
CA THR A 25 1.30 12.07 16.11
C THR A 25 1.37 11.64 17.57
N VAL A 26 2.43 12.03 18.27
CA VAL A 26 2.58 11.81 19.70
C VAL A 26 2.64 13.15 20.40
N VAL A 27 1.67 13.45 21.25
CA VAL A 27 1.58 14.69 22.04
C VAL A 27 1.69 14.35 23.53
N ASN A 28 2.69 14.90 24.21
CA ASN A 28 2.94 14.64 25.65
C ASN A 28 3.08 13.14 25.99
N GLY A 29 3.60 12.34 25.06
CA GLY A 29 3.76 10.89 25.23
C GLY A 29 2.51 10.06 24.90
N GLU A 30 1.43 10.68 24.48
CA GLU A 30 0.20 10.01 24.10
C GLU A 30 0.04 9.95 22.58
N PHE A 31 -0.38 8.79 22.08
CA PHE A 31 -0.73 8.62 20.66
C PHE A 31 -2.03 9.34 20.33
N VAL A 32 -1.98 10.25 19.37
CA VAL A 32 -3.12 11.05 18.91
C VAL A 32 -3.39 10.81 17.45
N GLU A 33 -4.60 10.41 17.11
CA GLU A 33 -5.05 10.31 15.72
C GLU A 33 -5.43 11.72 15.21
N VAL A 34 -4.75 12.18 14.17
CA VAL A 34 -4.94 13.51 13.54
C VAL A 34 -5.95 13.41 12.39
N ARG A 35 -5.85 12.32 11.60
CA ARG A 35 -6.74 12.06 10.47
C ARG A 35 -7.03 10.57 10.37
N ASN A 36 -8.27 10.24 10.03
CA ASN A 36 -8.69 8.87 9.75
C ASN A 36 -9.81 8.91 8.71
N ASP A 37 -9.42 9.07 7.45
CA ASP A 37 -10.35 9.07 6.33
C ASP A 37 -10.91 7.68 6.12
N ARG A 38 -12.20 7.61 5.78
CA ARG A 38 -12.89 6.37 5.48
C ARG A 38 -13.57 6.47 4.14
N CYS A 39 -12.98 5.83 3.15
CA CYS A 39 -13.54 5.73 1.81
C CYS A 39 -14.55 4.60 1.73
N GLN A 40 -15.66 4.84 1.05
CA GLN A 40 -16.61 3.77 0.76
C GLN A 40 -16.12 2.95 -0.43
N VAL A 41 -16.12 1.63 -0.27
CA VAL A 41 -15.66 0.69 -1.28
C VAL A 41 -16.84 -0.14 -1.80
N ASP A 42 -16.97 -0.23 -3.12
CA ASP A 42 -17.89 -1.17 -3.76
C ASP A 42 -17.32 -2.59 -3.67
N LYS A 43 -17.71 -3.30 -2.62
CA LYS A 43 -17.23 -4.66 -2.34
C LYS A 43 -17.59 -5.64 -3.46
N GLU A 44 -18.78 -5.53 -4.03
CA GLU A 44 -19.24 -6.42 -5.09
C GLU A 44 -18.39 -6.25 -6.36
N PHE A 45 -18.08 -5.01 -6.71
CA PHE A 45 -17.16 -4.69 -7.81
C PHE A 45 -15.79 -5.35 -7.61
N PHE A 46 -15.20 -5.23 -6.42
CA PHE A 46 -13.90 -5.83 -6.12
C PHE A 46 -13.93 -7.35 -6.17
N LEU A 47 -14.89 -7.99 -5.53
CA LEU A 47 -15.01 -9.45 -5.51
C LEU A 47 -15.19 -10.02 -6.92
N LYS A 48 -16.05 -9.40 -7.73
CA LYS A 48 -16.29 -9.80 -9.13
C LYS A 48 -15.02 -9.72 -9.97
N ASN A 49 -14.32 -8.59 -9.93
CA ASN A 49 -13.13 -8.39 -10.75
C ASN A 49 -11.94 -9.24 -10.27
N ALA A 50 -11.78 -9.45 -8.97
CA ALA A 50 -10.79 -10.37 -8.43
C ALA A 50 -11.04 -11.80 -8.91
N GLN A 51 -12.31 -12.24 -8.95
CA GLN A 51 -12.67 -13.56 -9.46
C GLN A 51 -12.34 -13.71 -10.95
N LEU A 52 -12.61 -12.68 -11.78
CA LEU A 52 -12.25 -12.70 -13.21
C LEU A 52 -10.73 -12.85 -13.42
N ILE A 53 -9.91 -12.13 -12.65
CA ILE A 53 -8.44 -12.28 -12.69
C ILE A 53 -8.02 -13.70 -12.29
N ARG A 54 -8.60 -14.24 -11.21
CA ARG A 54 -8.30 -15.60 -10.74
C ARG A 54 -8.58 -16.65 -11.80
N GLU A 55 -9.76 -16.63 -12.36
CA GLU A 55 -10.20 -17.60 -13.38
C GLU A 55 -9.32 -17.52 -14.64
N LYS A 56 -9.08 -16.32 -15.13
CA LYS A 56 -8.30 -16.10 -16.34
C LYS A 56 -6.83 -16.54 -16.21
N HIS A 57 -6.23 -16.32 -15.04
CA HIS A 57 -4.81 -16.57 -14.82
C HIS A 57 -4.51 -17.81 -13.98
N GLY A 58 -5.52 -18.61 -13.65
CA GLY A 58 -5.35 -19.87 -12.92
C GLY A 58 -5.02 -19.72 -11.44
N TYR A 59 -5.30 -18.57 -10.80
CA TYR A 59 -5.11 -18.37 -9.36
C TYR A 59 -6.35 -18.79 -8.57
N THR A 60 -6.87 -19.99 -8.86
CA THR A 60 -8.14 -20.48 -8.31
C THR A 60 -8.02 -21.06 -6.90
N GLU A 61 -6.81 -21.48 -6.51
CA GLU A 61 -6.55 -22.00 -5.18
C GLU A 61 -6.00 -20.89 -4.26
N TYR A 62 -6.68 -20.63 -3.15
CA TYR A 62 -6.27 -19.64 -2.16
C TYR A 62 -6.82 -20.00 -0.77
N ALA A 63 -6.19 -19.47 0.28
CA ALA A 63 -6.58 -19.72 1.67
C ALA A 63 -7.18 -18.45 2.31
N GLY A 64 -8.33 -18.61 2.95
CA GLY A 64 -9.07 -17.49 3.54
C GLY A 64 -9.79 -16.64 2.49
N GLU A 65 -9.82 -15.33 2.71
CA GLU A 65 -10.48 -14.39 1.81
C GLU A 65 -9.58 -14.02 0.61
N SER A 66 -10.21 -13.88 -0.56
CA SER A 66 -9.54 -13.40 -1.77
C SER A 66 -9.21 -11.92 -1.71
N VAL A 67 -10.12 -11.14 -1.11
CA VAL A 67 -10.06 -9.67 -1.04
C VAL A 67 -10.26 -9.26 0.41
N GLU A 68 -9.34 -8.46 0.93
CA GLU A 68 -9.41 -7.85 2.24
C GLU A 68 -9.80 -6.37 2.10
N PHE A 69 -10.82 -5.95 2.85
CA PHE A 69 -11.32 -4.58 2.89
C PHE A 69 -10.89 -3.93 4.20
N HIS A 70 -10.02 -2.93 4.12
CA HIS A 70 -9.54 -2.22 5.29
C HIS A 70 -10.47 -1.08 5.69
N ASP A 71 -10.54 -0.77 6.98
CA ASP A 71 -11.47 0.24 7.53
C ASP A 71 -11.31 1.63 6.91
N ALA A 72 -10.09 1.99 6.50
CA ALA A 72 -9.83 3.27 5.83
C ALA A 72 -10.31 3.30 4.36
N GLY A 73 -10.67 2.16 3.77
CA GLY A 73 -11.09 2.05 2.38
C GLY A 73 -10.00 1.60 1.41
N MET A 74 -8.80 1.28 1.89
CA MET A 74 -7.83 0.52 1.11
C MET A 74 -8.34 -0.91 0.92
N VAL A 75 -8.06 -1.49 -0.25
CA VAL A 75 -8.42 -2.89 -0.56
C VAL A 75 -7.17 -3.66 -0.93
N THR A 76 -7.05 -4.89 -0.44
CA THR A 76 -5.96 -5.80 -0.79
C THR A 76 -6.54 -7.04 -1.48
N PHE A 77 -6.12 -7.31 -2.71
CA PHE A 77 -6.41 -8.54 -3.44
C PHE A 77 -5.21 -9.49 -3.36
N GLY A 78 -5.32 -10.52 -2.55
CA GLY A 78 -4.26 -11.52 -2.36
C GLY A 78 -4.39 -12.70 -3.32
N LEU A 79 -3.41 -12.95 -4.19
CA LEU A 79 -3.44 -14.07 -5.13
C LEU A 79 -3.46 -15.43 -4.42
N LEU A 80 -2.79 -15.57 -3.28
CA LEU A 80 -2.85 -16.76 -2.42
C LEU A 80 -3.88 -16.67 -1.30
N GLY A 81 -4.60 -15.54 -1.19
CA GLY A 81 -5.56 -15.29 -0.12
C GLY A 81 -4.94 -14.79 1.18
N THR A 82 -5.81 -14.38 2.11
CA THR A 82 -5.40 -13.72 3.36
C THR A 82 -4.71 -14.68 4.34
N GLU A 83 -5.11 -15.95 4.37
CA GLU A 83 -4.64 -16.98 5.32
C GLU A 83 -3.54 -17.89 4.75
N ALA A 84 -3.00 -17.58 3.56
CA ALA A 84 -1.87 -18.34 3.01
C ALA A 84 -0.65 -18.26 3.96
N LYS A 85 0.04 -19.38 4.11
CA LYS A 85 1.22 -19.48 4.97
C LYS A 85 2.33 -18.56 4.51
N ARG A 86 3.12 -18.05 5.47
CA ARG A 86 4.23 -17.14 5.18
C ARG A 86 5.23 -17.74 4.22
N GLU A 87 5.55 -19.02 4.38
CA GLU A 87 6.49 -19.77 3.57
C GLU A 87 6.03 -19.80 2.10
N ASP A 88 4.75 -20.09 1.86
CA ASP A 88 4.15 -20.10 0.52
C ASP A 88 4.17 -18.71 -0.12
N LYS A 89 3.86 -17.68 0.67
CA LYS A 89 3.89 -16.28 0.21
C LYS A 89 5.29 -15.85 -0.24
N LEU A 90 6.35 -16.28 0.46
CA LEU A 90 7.72 -15.90 0.14
C LEU A 90 8.25 -16.53 -1.13
N VAL A 91 7.79 -17.74 -1.48
CA VAL A 91 8.26 -18.47 -2.67
C VAL A 91 7.37 -18.27 -3.90
N PHE A 92 6.16 -17.73 -3.72
CA PHE A 92 5.17 -17.64 -4.80
C PHE A 92 5.59 -16.70 -5.93
N ASP A 93 6.05 -15.50 -5.60
CA ASP A 93 6.36 -14.44 -6.56
C ASP A 93 7.46 -13.50 -6.01
N PRO A 94 8.68 -14.07 -5.72
CA PRO A 94 9.72 -13.33 -5.00
C PRO A 94 10.27 -12.13 -5.78
N ASP A 95 10.27 -12.21 -7.11
CA ASP A 95 10.70 -11.15 -8.03
C ASP A 95 9.53 -10.32 -8.60
N ARG A 96 8.30 -10.58 -8.13
CA ARG A 96 7.06 -9.96 -8.60
C ARG A 96 6.73 -10.18 -10.06
N ALA A 97 7.38 -11.13 -10.74
CA ALA A 97 7.20 -11.36 -12.17
C ALA A 97 5.77 -11.78 -12.53
N LYS A 98 5.13 -12.64 -11.72
CA LYS A 98 3.74 -13.07 -11.93
C LYS A 98 2.77 -11.90 -11.87
N ARG A 99 2.89 -11.05 -10.84
CA ARG A 99 2.03 -9.87 -10.69
C ARG A 99 2.31 -8.81 -11.75
N ARG A 100 3.58 -8.59 -12.11
CA ARG A 100 3.94 -7.67 -13.22
C ARG A 100 3.34 -8.11 -14.55
N ALA A 101 3.30 -9.42 -14.83
CA ALA A 101 2.74 -9.94 -16.07
C ALA A 101 1.25 -9.59 -16.26
N ILE A 102 0.49 -9.50 -15.18
CA ILE A 102 -0.95 -9.18 -15.20
C ILE A 102 -1.28 -7.75 -14.76
N TYR A 103 -0.28 -6.97 -14.33
CA TYR A 103 -0.47 -5.65 -13.72
C TYR A 103 -1.29 -4.69 -14.58
N LYS A 104 -0.98 -4.61 -15.89
CA LYS A 104 -1.70 -3.75 -16.81
C LYS A 104 -3.19 -4.10 -16.88
N GLU A 105 -3.51 -5.38 -16.94
CA GLU A 105 -4.90 -5.84 -16.96
C GLU A 105 -5.62 -5.54 -15.65
N VAL A 106 -4.96 -5.72 -14.50
CA VAL A 106 -5.51 -5.34 -13.21
C VAL A 106 -5.80 -3.84 -13.18
N CYS A 107 -4.88 -3.00 -13.63
CA CYS A 107 -5.10 -1.55 -13.72
C CYS A 107 -6.31 -1.18 -14.63
N GLU A 108 -6.50 -1.88 -15.75
CA GLU A 108 -7.62 -1.66 -16.66
C GLU A 108 -8.96 -2.05 -16.03
N LEU A 109 -9.03 -3.18 -15.34
CA LEU A 109 -10.24 -3.64 -14.64
C LEU A 109 -10.59 -2.75 -13.45
N PHE A 110 -9.60 -2.24 -12.75
CA PHE A 110 -9.76 -1.39 -11.57
C PHE A 110 -9.44 0.09 -11.85
N LYS A 111 -9.73 0.57 -13.06
CA LYS A 111 -9.34 1.91 -13.56
C LYS A 111 -9.80 3.11 -12.70
N GLY A 112 -10.76 2.89 -11.77
CA GLY A 112 -11.21 3.89 -10.80
C GLY A 112 -10.25 4.10 -9.64
N TYR A 113 -9.29 3.18 -9.47
CA TYR A 113 -8.37 3.13 -8.34
C TYR A 113 -6.92 3.27 -8.79
N THR A 114 -6.05 3.64 -7.86
CA THR A 114 -4.61 3.45 -7.99
C THR A 114 -4.28 2.03 -7.56
N VAL A 115 -3.51 1.30 -8.37
CA VAL A 115 -3.15 -0.10 -8.14
C VAL A 115 -1.66 -0.19 -7.83
N TYR A 116 -1.33 -0.89 -6.75
CA TYR A 116 0.04 -1.19 -6.38
C TYR A 116 0.29 -2.69 -6.38
N ILE A 117 1.49 -3.10 -6.76
CA ILE A 117 1.99 -4.45 -6.52
C ILE A 117 2.42 -4.51 -5.06
N GLY A 118 1.49 -4.84 -4.17
CA GLY A 118 1.67 -4.81 -2.72
C GLY A 118 2.23 -6.11 -2.15
N GLY A 119 2.84 -6.04 -0.97
CA GLY A 119 3.29 -7.21 -0.23
C GLY A 119 4.05 -8.25 -1.04
N SER A 120 3.93 -9.52 -0.66
CA SER A 120 4.58 -10.66 -1.35
C SER A 120 3.71 -11.33 -2.41
N THR A 121 2.37 -11.20 -2.33
CA THR A 121 1.43 -11.94 -3.21
C THR A 121 0.18 -11.15 -3.58
N SER A 122 0.12 -9.85 -3.30
CA SER A 122 -1.11 -9.06 -3.43
C SER A 122 -0.97 -7.88 -4.38
N PHE A 123 -2.13 -7.36 -4.74
CA PHE A 123 -2.32 -6.00 -5.25
C PHE A 123 -3.04 -5.19 -4.18
N ASP A 124 -2.61 -3.96 -3.97
CA ASP A 124 -3.27 -3.00 -3.10
C ASP A 124 -3.93 -1.91 -3.93
N PHE A 125 -5.09 -1.46 -3.49
CA PHE A 125 -5.91 -0.48 -4.20
C PHE A 125 -6.27 0.67 -3.26
N THR A 126 -6.10 1.88 -3.76
CA THR A 126 -6.55 3.11 -3.08
C THR A 126 -7.39 3.94 -4.04
N GLU A 127 -8.27 4.81 -3.54
CA GLU A 127 -8.79 5.88 -4.38
C GLU A 127 -7.65 6.74 -4.92
N LYS A 128 -7.83 7.31 -6.12
CA LYS A 128 -6.74 7.96 -6.88
C LYS A 128 -6.07 9.14 -6.18
N GLN A 129 -6.78 9.80 -5.26
CA GLN A 129 -6.23 10.92 -4.49
C GLN A 129 -5.28 10.47 -3.37
N TYR A 130 -5.23 9.16 -3.06
CA TYR A 130 -4.36 8.64 -2.01
C TYR A 130 -3.16 7.91 -2.59
N ASN A 131 -1.98 8.47 -2.39
CA ASN A 131 -0.70 7.88 -2.72
C ASN A 131 0.39 8.45 -1.80
N LYS A 132 1.53 7.79 -1.73
CA LYS A 132 2.60 8.19 -0.80
C LYS A 132 3.19 9.57 -1.09
N TYR A 133 3.29 9.97 -2.36
CA TYR A 133 3.85 11.29 -2.72
C TYR A 133 2.94 12.41 -2.23
N ASP A 134 1.66 12.37 -2.57
CA ASP A 134 0.71 13.41 -2.15
C ASP A 134 0.56 13.43 -0.62
N ALA A 135 0.61 12.27 0.03
CA ALA A 135 0.60 12.17 1.49
C ALA A 135 1.80 12.85 2.16
N VAL A 136 3.00 12.63 1.62
CA VAL A 136 4.23 13.27 2.12
C VAL A 136 4.20 14.77 1.86
N MET A 137 3.77 15.19 0.66
CA MET A 137 3.69 16.62 0.32
C MET A 137 2.64 17.37 1.12
N ASP A 138 1.48 16.75 1.38
CA ASP A 138 0.45 17.33 2.25
C ASP A 138 0.97 17.52 3.68
N TYR A 139 1.63 16.49 4.23
CA TYR A 139 2.28 16.59 5.54
C TYR A 139 3.33 17.69 5.58
N ALA A 140 4.21 17.72 4.58
CA ALA A 140 5.30 18.71 4.48
C ALA A 140 4.76 20.15 4.44
N HIS A 141 3.81 20.43 3.56
CA HIS A 141 3.21 21.76 3.41
C HIS A 141 2.56 22.24 4.71
N ARG A 142 1.87 21.38 5.42
CA ARG A 142 1.23 21.72 6.71
C ARG A 142 2.27 22.02 7.81
N ASN A 143 3.48 21.45 7.69
CA ASN A 143 4.58 21.67 8.62
C ASN A 143 5.61 22.70 8.12
N GLY A 144 5.35 23.38 7.00
CA GLY A 144 6.19 24.45 6.47
C GLY A 144 7.43 23.99 5.72
N PHE A 145 7.48 22.73 5.30
CA PHE A 145 8.57 22.18 4.50
C PHE A 145 8.29 22.25 3.00
N THR A 146 9.32 22.49 2.22
CA THR A 146 9.31 22.36 0.77
C THR A 146 9.77 20.96 0.36
N ARG A 147 9.49 20.56 -0.90
CA ARG A 147 9.91 19.26 -1.42
C ARG A 147 11.43 19.04 -1.32
N ASP A 148 12.23 20.09 -1.56
CA ASP A 148 13.69 20.02 -1.59
C ASP A 148 14.30 19.88 -0.18
N GLU A 149 13.51 19.98 0.87
CA GLU A 149 13.91 19.74 2.26
C GLU A 149 13.55 18.30 2.74
N ILE A 150 13.00 17.47 1.83
CA ILE A 150 12.55 16.12 2.15
C ILE A 150 13.47 15.09 1.51
N LEU A 151 13.90 14.13 2.29
CA LEU A 151 14.57 12.92 1.81
C LEU A 151 13.70 11.72 2.13
N TYR A 152 13.20 11.04 1.09
CA TYR A 152 12.41 9.83 1.25
C TYR A 152 13.30 8.58 1.27
N ILE A 153 13.00 7.62 2.14
CA ILE A 153 13.70 6.34 2.20
C ILE A 153 12.67 5.23 1.96
N GLY A 154 12.89 4.41 0.96
CA GLY A 154 11.94 3.35 0.59
C GLY A 154 12.60 2.18 -0.13
N ASP A 155 11.82 1.15 -0.45
CA ASP A 155 12.31 -0.11 -1.02
C ASP A 155 11.66 -0.49 -2.36
N ASP A 156 10.59 0.21 -2.79
CA ASP A 156 9.84 -0.19 -3.98
C ASP A 156 9.46 0.96 -4.90
N PHE A 157 10.46 1.51 -5.59
CA PHE A 157 10.30 2.61 -6.57
C PHE A 157 10.00 2.11 -8.00
N SER A 158 9.81 0.80 -8.22
CA SER A 158 9.50 0.23 -9.53
C SER A 158 8.10 0.64 -10.01
N ASP A 159 7.81 0.46 -11.30
CA ASP A 159 6.48 0.73 -11.85
C ASP A 159 5.43 -0.18 -11.16
N GLY A 160 4.39 0.47 -10.62
CA GLY A 160 3.39 -0.19 -9.78
C GLY A 160 3.84 -0.49 -8.36
N GLY A 161 5.06 -0.17 -7.98
CA GLY A 161 5.55 -0.33 -6.61
C GLY A 161 4.96 0.70 -5.65
N GLY A 162 5.00 0.40 -4.35
CA GLY A 162 4.42 1.24 -3.30
C GLY A 162 5.01 2.65 -3.22
N ASP A 163 6.28 2.83 -3.63
CA ASP A 163 7.00 4.10 -3.61
C ASP A 163 7.12 4.74 -5.01
N SER A 164 6.47 4.18 -6.02
CA SER A 164 6.56 4.65 -7.41
C SER A 164 6.17 6.12 -7.57
N HIS A 165 5.17 6.59 -6.83
CA HIS A 165 4.72 8.00 -6.89
C HIS A 165 5.76 8.98 -6.32
N ILE A 166 6.60 8.56 -5.37
CA ILE A 166 7.73 9.36 -4.87
C ILE A 166 8.71 9.66 -5.99
N ARG A 167 9.12 8.60 -6.74
CA ARG A 167 10.00 8.72 -7.90
C ARG A 167 9.36 9.58 -9.01
N LEU A 168 8.09 9.31 -9.35
CA LEU A 168 7.36 10.04 -10.39
C LEU A 168 7.14 11.52 -10.04
N GLY A 169 6.98 11.84 -8.75
CA GLY A 169 6.86 13.20 -8.25
C GLY A 169 8.18 13.96 -8.15
N GLY A 170 9.31 13.29 -8.46
CA GLY A 170 10.64 13.91 -8.47
C GLY A 170 11.17 14.31 -7.08
N MET A 171 10.75 13.61 -6.04
CA MET A 171 11.29 13.78 -4.69
C MET A 171 12.64 13.07 -4.58
N ASP A 172 13.58 13.63 -3.82
CA ASP A 172 14.84 12.96 -3.51
C ASP A 172 14.61 11.73 -2.64
N TYR A 173 15.26 10.62 -3.00
CA TYR A 173 15.07 9.38 -2.26
C TYR A 173 16.34 8.52 -2.15
N ILE A 174 16.39 7.72 -1.09
CA ILE A 174 17.34 6.62 -0.91
C ILE A 174 16.61 5.30 -1.13
N HIS A 175 17.11 4.50 -2.07
CA HIS A 175 16.58 3.17 -2.32
C HIS A 175 17.26 2.13 -1.43
N ILE A 176 16.49 1.50 -0.56
CA ILE A 176 16.95 0.38 0.27
C ILE A 176 16.64 -0.91 -0.47
N THR A 177 17.66 -1.69 -0.81
CA THR A 177 17.51 -2.97 -1.52
C THR A 177 17.41 -4.17 -0.57
N ASP A 178 17.84 -4.01 0.68
CA ASP A 178 17.79 -5.05 1.72
C ASP A 178 17.35 -4.42 3.04
N PHE A 179 16.07 -4.61 3.38
CA PHE A 179 15.46 -4.12 4.62
C PHE A 179 15.63 -5.09 5.81
N THR A 180 16.38 -6.18 5.62
CA THR A 180 16.61 -7.21 6.66
C THR A 180 17.89 -6.98 7.46
N ARG A 181 18.66 -5.95 7.11
CA ARG A 181 19.94 -5.60 7.75
C ARG A 181 19.86 -4.31 8.52
#